data_cc60afa6352d609e8ea49ca00cdd2928
#
_entry.id   cc60afa6352d609e8ea49ca00cdd2928
#
_cell.length_a   1.000
_cell.length_b   1.000
_cell.length_c   1.000
_cell.angle_alpha   90.00
_cell.angle_beta   90.00
_cell.angle_gamma   90.00
#
_symmetry.space_group_name_H-M   'P 1'
#
loop_
_entity.id
_entity.type
_entity.pdbx_description
1 polymer ?
#
loop_
_entity_poly.entity_id
_entity_poly.type
_entity_poly.pdbx_seq_one_letter_code
_entity_poly.pdbx_strand_id
1 'polypeptide(L)'
;MLWTYNLNYFDWLHQADMTPKVGLESLEVFYTAVEENPIALHPYPTSLRIINASKYVCKWQVQEAWLHGQIVADLRLLESRLEYHLLANHLLENAFALYIGGLVTGERDLLAAGRELLAQQLQEQILDDGMHYERSPMYHMIILERLLDALNFAKACNDELVDLLATYARKMTSLAMNWNGLERIPMMQDSAYGVAFSVPLVLEYSKRLLDSHFPTNAAKFKSSHYRASTSKALYCFINAGRIKPNFQPGHGHADELNFELFVNGSPIIVDTGVSTYEPGIVRESQRSTSSHNCVTINGMNSSDVWSSFRVGRRAKVFLFEKPGEILVARTDYVSNSRINRTFKVQENYFILDDQINGSSEALLEGRLHFHPSVTLFTETDDSFRLQDNKGEAYTLTFHGQLKVNMRDYPYCMGYNKTQKATRLEYTFKKSSRIKLTLIK
;
A
#
# COMPACT_ATOMS: atom_id res chain seq x y z
N MET A 1 -3.33 -14.75 15.71
CA MET A 1 -3.56 -13.33 16.13
C MET A 1 -4.38 -12.54 15.12
N LEU A 2 -3.99 -12.41 13.83
CA LEU A 2 -4.73 -11.60 12.83
C LEU A 2 -6.22 -12.01 12.66
N TRP A 3 -6.54 -13.30 12.68
CA TRP A 3 -7.92 -13.79 12.61
C TRP A 3 -8.77 -13.25 13.78
N THR A 4 -8.23 -13.26 14.99
CA THR A 4 -8.92 -12.73 16.18
C THR A 4 -9.19 -11.24 16.07
N TYR A 5 -8.21 -10.47 15.50
CA TYR A 5 -8.43 -9.05 15.22
C TYR A 5 -9.58 -8.84 14.24
N ASN A 6 -9.61 -9.57 13.12
CA ASN A 6 -10.66 -9.45 12.10
C ASN A 6 -12.06 -9.75 12.65
N LEU A 7 -12.20 -10.70 13.56
CA LEU A 7 -13.48 -10.97 14.22
C LEU A 7 -14.01 -9.74 14.98
N ASN A 8 -13.09 -8.95 15.57
CA ASN A 8 -13.43 -7.77 16.35
C ASN A 8 -13.69 -6.51 15.51
N TYR A 9 -13.46 -6.54 14.19
CA TYR A 9 -13.66 -5.39 13.29
C TYR A 9 -15.12 -5.19 12.88
N PHE A 10 -15.95 -6.22 12.98
CA PHE A 10 -17.35 -6.22 12.53
C PHE A 10 -17.58 -6.09 11.02
N ASP A 11 -16.54 -6.33 10.20
CA ASP A 11 -16.70 -6.36 8.74
C ASP A 11 -17.75 -7.40 8.28
N TRP A 12 -17.92 -8.46 9.07
CA TRP A 12 -18.92 -9.49 8.84
C TRP A 12 -20.38 -8.98 8.88
N LEU A 13 -20.66 -7.82 9.50
CA LEU A 13 -21.98 -7.15 9.45
C LEU A 13 -22.38 -6.69 8.04
N HIS A 14 -21.41 -6.61 7.13
CA HIS A 14 -21.61 -6.10 5.78
C HIS A 14 -21.60 -7.18 4.71
N GLN A 15 -21.60 -8.46 5.08
CA GLN A 15 -21.74 -9.58 4.17
C GLN A 15 -23.07 -9.51 3.40
N ALA A 16 -23.07 -10.08 2.18
CA ALA A 16 -24.22 -9.95 1.28
C ALA A 16 -25.51 -10.62 1.82
N ASP A 17 -25.36 -11.67 2.60
CA ASP A 17 -26.43 -12.48 3.22
C ASP A 17 -26.81 -12.03 4.63
N MET A 18 -26.14 -10.98 5.16
CA MET A 18 -26.44 -10.42 6.48
C MET A 18 -27.84 -9.79 6.50
N THR A 19 -28.63 -10.18 7.50
CA THR A 19 -29.94 -9.58 7.77
C THR A 19 -29.92 -8.78 9.07
N PRO A 20 -30.86 -7.82 9.29
CA PRO A 20 -30.93 -7.08 10.55
C PRO A 20 -31.02 -7.97 11.78
N LYS A 21 -31.81 -9.04 11.71
CA LYS A 21 -32.00 -9.98 12.82
C LYS A 21 -30.71 -10.72 13.15
N VAL A 22 -30.08 -11.35 12.14
CA VAL A 22 -28.84 -12.10 12.33
C VAL A 22 -27.72 -11.17 12.84
N GLY A 23 -27.64 -9.96 12.33
CA GLY A 23 -26.65 -8.98 12.78
C GLY A 23 -26.84 -8.60 14.26
N LEU A 24 -28.09 -8.34 14.69
CA LEU A 24 -28.39 -8.02 16.10
C LEU A 24 -28.07 -9.16 17.04
N GLU A 25 -28.52 -10.38 16.71
CA GLU A 25 -28.24 -11.61 17.49
C GLU A 25 -26.72 -11.84 17.62
N SER A 26 -25.97 -11.65 16.54
CA SER A 26 -24.51 -11.80 16.54
C SER A 26 -23.80 -10.74 17.39
N LEU A 27 -24.27 -9.48 17.33
CA LEU A 27 -23.76 -8.39 18.16
C LEU A 27 -24.04 -8.63 19.65
N GLU A 28 -25.23 -9.12 20.00
CA GLU A 28 -25.59 -9.44 21.38
C GLU A 28 -24.66 -10.54 21.95
N VAL A 29 -24.43 -11.60 21.18
CA VAL A 29 -23.47 -12.66 21.56
C VAL A 29 -22.06 -12.10 21.73
N PHE A 30 -21.61 -11.26 20.80
CA PHE A 30 -20.28 -10.64 20.90
C PHE A 30 -20.13 -9.78 22.17
N TYR A 31 -21.06 -8.87 22.42
CA TYR A 31 -20.97 -7.97 23.56
C TYR A 31 -21.16 -8.66 24.91
N THR A 32 -21.83 -9.80 24.95
CA THR A 32 -21.92 -10.63 26.16
C THR A 32 -20.56 -11.22 26.55
N ALA A 33 -19.69 -11.49 25.54
CA ALA A 33 -18.37 -12.10 25.76
C ALA A 33 -17.19 -11.12 25.60
N VAL A 34 -17.44 -9.84 25.36
CA VAL A 34 -16.39 -8.87 25.00
C VAL A 34 -15.33 -8.69 26.10
N GLU A 35 -15.74 -8.74 27.38
CA GLU A 35 -14.82 -8.58 28.51
C GLU A 35 -13.85 -9.75 28.68
N GLU A 36 -14.22 -10.93 28.18
CA GLU A 36 -13.37 -12.13 28.20
C GLU A 36 -12.32 -12.11 27.06
N ASN A 37 -12.42 -11.16 26.14
CA ASN A 37 -11.53 -11.04 24.98
C ASN A 37 -10.66 -9.77 25.07
N PRO A 38 -9.45 -9.84 25.63
CA PRO A 38 -8.58 -8.65 25.78
C PRO A 38 -8.28 -7.93 24.46
N ILE A 39 -8.25 -8.64 23.33
CA ILE A 39 -8.01 -8.06 22.01
C ILE A 39 -9.16 -7.15 21.58
N ALA A 40 -10.39 -7.47 21.99
CA ALA A 40 -11.55 -6.63 21.72
C ALA A 40 -11.45 -5.23 22.31
N LEU A 41 -10.65 -5.08 23.36
CA LEU A 41 -10.44 -3.81 24.06
C LEU A 41 -9.25 -2.99 23.53
N HIS A 42 -8.54 -3.48 22.51
CA HIS A 42 -7.49 -2.72 21.85
C HIS A 42 -8.10 -1.58 21.01
N PRO A 43 -7.47 -0.41 20.94
CA PRO A 43 -8.03 0.76 20.26
C PRO A 43 -8.33 0.52 18.77
N TYR A 44 -7.41 -0.09 18.02
CA TYR A 44 -7.60 -0.32 16.60
C TYR A 44 -8.83 -1.20 16.28
N PRO A 45 -9.01 -2.40 16.87
CA PRO A 45 -10.25 -3.18 16.71
C PRO A 45 -11.51 -2.42 17.17
N THR A 46 -11.41 -1.66 18.27
CA THR A 46 -12.51 -0.84 18.77
C THR A 46 -12.92 0.22 17.74
N SER A 47 -11.95 0.88 17.09
CA SER A 47 -12.22 1.88 16.04
C SER A 47 -12.99 1.28 14.87
N LEU A 48 -12.52 0.16 14.31
CA LEU A 48 -13.19 -0.49 13.19
C LEU A 48 -14.57 -1.00 13.57
N ARG A 49 -14.73 -1.55 14.79
CA ARG A 49 -16.01 -1.98 15.34
C ARG A 49 -17.02 -0.84 15.43
N ILE A 50 -16.63 0.31 15.98
CA ILE A 50 -17.47 1.51 16.04
C ILE A 50 -17.93 1.92 14.64
N ILE A 51 -17.02 2.02 13.68
CA ILE A 51 -17.33 2.42 12.31
C ILE A 51 -18.32 1.44 11.67
N ASN A 52 -18.05 0.14 11.77
CA ASN A 52 -18.88 -0.89 11.14
C ASN A 52 -20.25 -1.06 11.84
N ALA A 53 -20.31 -0.94 13.16
CA ALA A 53 -21.58 -0.90 13.90
C ALA A 53 -22.41 0.34 13.51
N SER A 54 -21.77 1.51 13.38
CA SER A 54 -22.43 2.75 12.92
C SER A 54 -23.01 2.61 11.51
N LYS A 55 -22.23 2.03 10.57
CA LYS A 55 -22.70 1.71 9.20
C LYS A 55 -23.90 0.75 9.24
N TYR A 56 -23.85 -0.28 10.07
CA TYR A 56 -24.92 -1.26 10.23
C TYR A 56 -26.20 -0.61 10.78
N VAL A 57 -26.11 0.19 11.85
CA VAL A 57 -27.24 0.90 12.48
C VAL A 57 -27.92 1.81 11.45
N CYS A 58 -27.14 2.58 10.68
CA CYS A 58 -27.70 3.49 9.67
C CYS A 58 -28.30 2.74 8.47
N LYS A 59 -27.63 1.69 7.98
CA LYS A 59 -28.10 0.88 6.85
C LYS A 59 -29.46 0.24 7.12
N TRP A 60 -29.67 -0.28 8.31
CA TRP A 60 -30.85 -1.06 8.68
C TRP A 60 -31.83 -0.26 9.55
N GLN A 61 -31.54 1.01 9.86
CA GLN A 61 -32.34 1.89 10.70
C GLN A 61 -32.64 1.24 12.07
N VAL A 62 -31.63 0.63 12.67
CA VAL A 62 -31.72 -0.08 13.96
C VAL A 62 -31.98 0.93 15.09
N GLN A 63 -33.00 0.64 15.92
CA GLN A 63 -33.42 1.52 17.04
C GLN A 63 -33.17 0.90 18.42
N GLU A 64 -32.31 -0.11 18.49
CA GLU A 64 -32.01 -0.84 19.74
C GLU A 64 -31.18 0.00 20.69
N ALA A 65 -31.77 0.44 21.80
CA ALA A 65 -31.13 1.28 22.81
C ALA A 65 -29.87 0.64 23.41
N TRP A 66 -29.87 -0.71 23.57
CA TRP A 66 -28.69 -1.41 24.09
C TRP A 66 -27.49 -1.30 23.13
N LEU A 67 -27.71 -1.40 21.81
CA LEU A 67 -26.64 -1.32 20.82
C LEU A 67 -26.09 0.11 20.75
N HIS A 68 -26.96 1.12 20.83
CA HIS A 68 -26.54 2.51 20.95
C HIS A 68 -25.65 2.71 22.18
N GLY A 69 -26.06 2.17 23.34
CA GLY A 69 -25.28 2.22 24.60
C GLY A 69 -23.90 1.55 24.44
N GLN A 70 -23.81 0.42 23.73
CA GLN A 70 -22.54 -0.27 23.47
C GLN A 70 -21.61 0.58 22.56
N ILE A 71 -22.15 1.20 21.53
CA ILE A 71 -21.35 2.10 20.66
C ILE A 71 -20.80 3.27 21.48
N VAL A 72 -21.61 3.87 22.37
CA VAL A 72 -21.15 4.95 23.28
C VAL A 72 -20.07 4.44 24.24
N ALA A 73 -20.23 3.24 24.80
CA ALA A 73 -19.21 2.63 25.67
C ALA A 73 -17.89 2.40 24.93
N ASP A 74 -17.95 1.87 23.69
CA ASP A 74 -16.78 1.70 22.84
C ASP A 74 -16.10 3.04 22.50
N LEU A 75 -16.88 4.09 22.23
CA LEU A 75 -16.36 5.44 21.97
C LEU A 75 -15.63 6.00 23.20
N ARG A 76 -16.18 5.86 24.41
CA ARG A 76 -15.54 6.29 25.67
C ARG A 76 -14.28 5.50 25.96
N LEU A 77 -14.29 4.18 25.70
CA LEU A 77 -13.10 3.34 25.81
C LEU A 77 -12.01 3.82 24.85
N LEU A 78 -12.36 4.07 23.58
CA LEU A 78 -11.44 4.54 22.56
C LEU A 78 -10.84 5.91 22.91
N GLU A 79 -11.68 6.88 23.31
CA GLU A 79 -11.25 8.22 23.74
C GLU A 79 -10.18 8.16 24.84
N SER A 80 -10.32 7.22 25.79
CA SER A 80 -9.37 7.04 26.89
C SER A 80 -8.04 6.37 26.47
N ARG A 81 -7.94 5.84 25.25
CA ARG A 81 -6.82 5.00 24.79
C ARG A 81 -6.34 5.31 23.37
N LEU A 82 -6.48 6.55 22.91
CA LEU A 82 -6.03 6.96 21.58
C LEU A 82 -4.55 6.59 21.34
N GLU A 83 -4.25 6.12 20.14
CA GLU A 83 -2.95 5.51 19.82
C GLU A 83 -1.87 6.54 19.45
N TYR A 84 -1.74 7.61 20.25
CA TYR A 84 -0.67 8.61 20.09
C TYR A 84 0.75 8.04 20.14
N HIS A 85 0.92 6.87 20.75
CA HIS A 85 2.20 6.16 20.81
C HIS A 85 2.54 5.40 19.53
N LEU A 86 1.53 5.08 18.70
CA LEU A 86 1.68 4.44 17.39
C LEU A 86 1.57 5.45 16.24
N LEU A 87 0.73 6.48 16.38
CA LEU A 87 0.47 7.46 15.31
C LEU A 87 -0.07 6.80 14.03
N ALA A 88 0.19 7.45 12.89
CA ALA A 88 -0.06 6.92 11.55
C ALA A 88 -1.52 6.46 11.34
N ASN A 89 -1.73 5.45 10.53
CA ASN A 89 -3.07 4.94 10.25
C ASN A 89 -3.85 4.55 11.51
N HIS A 90 -3.19 4.10 12.59
CA HIS A 90 -3.83 3.78 13.86
C HIS A 90 -4.56 4.98 14.47
N LEU A 91 -3.85 6.09 14.66
CA LEU A 91 -4.46 7.29 15.22
C LEU A 91 -5.50 7.91 14.27
N LEU A 92 -5.31 7.80 12.97
CA LEU A 92 -6.29 8.28 11.99
C LEU A 92 -7.56 7.41 11.99
N GLU A 93 -7.46 6.08 12.14
CA GLU A 93 -8.63 5.21 12.32
C GLU A 93 -9.37 5.51 13.64
N ASN A 94 -8.62 5.82 14.72
CA ASN A 94 -9.25 6.28 15.97
C ASN A 94 -10.05 7.58 15.75
N ALA A 95 -9.50 8.52 14.97
CA ALA A 95 -10.17 9.78 14.65
C ALA A 95 -11.45 9.58 13.82
N PHE A 96 -11.39 8.71 12.79
CA PHE A 96 -12.58 8.34 12.00
C PHE A 96 -13.66 7.70 12.88
N ALA A 97 -13.27 6.81 13.81
CA ALA A 97 -14.21 6.15 14.71
C ALA A 97 -14.91 7.12 15.65
N LEU A 98 -14.14 8.02 16.31
CA LEU A 98 -14.71 9.06 17.16
C LEU A 98 -15.66 9.98 16.39
N TYR A 99 -15.28 10.37 15.18
CA TYR A 99 -16.07 11.26 14.35
C TYR A 99 -17.38 10.60 13.86
N ILE A 100 -17.29 9.43 13.22
CA ILE A 100 -18.45 8.71 12.68
C ILE A 100 -19.37 8.25 13.82
N GLY A 101 -18.81 7.65 14.87
CA GLY A 101 -19.57 7.22 16.04
C GLY A 101 -20.25 8.38 16.76
N GLY A 102 -19.54 9.51 16.91
CA GLY A 102 -20.11 10.74 17.50
C GLY A 102 -21.27 11.32 16.69
N LEU A 103 -21.21 11.28 15.34
CA LEU A 103 -22.31 11.67 14.47
C LEU A 103 -23.54 10.76 14.64
N VAL A 104 -23.31 9.45 14.75
CA VAL A 104 -24.39 8.45 14.83
C VAL A 104 -25.04 8.42 16.21
N THR A 105 -24.26 8.58 17.26
CA THR A 105 -24.77 8.55 18.66
C THR A 105 -25.28 9.90 19.15
N GLY A 106 -24.86 10.99 18.53
CA GLY A 106 -25.19 12.34 18.99
C GLY A 106 -24.40 12.82 20.22
N GLU A 107 -23.37 12.07 20.66
CA GLU A 107 -22.49 12.43 21.78
C GLU A 107 -21.62 13.65 21.40
N ARG A 108 -22.00 14.83 21.85
CA ARG A 108 -21.42 16.10 21.37
C ARG A 108 -19.95 16.30 21.69
N ASP A 109 -19.50 15.89 22.87
CA ASP A 109 -18.10 16.00 23.31
C ASP A 109 -17.21 15.03 22.53
N LEU A 110 -17.64 13.78 22.30
CA LEU A 110 -16.94 12.80 21.48
C LEU A 110 -16.87 13.24 20.01
N LEU A 111 -17.97 13.80 19.48
CA LEU A 111 -17.98 14.35 18.13
C LEU A 111 -17.01 15.52 17.98
N ALA A 112 -16.97 16.43 18.97
CA ALA A 112 -16.03 17.56 18.95
C ALA A 112 -14.57 17.08 18.98
N ALA A 113 -14.24 16.13 19.85
CA ALA A 113 -12.91 15.51 19.89
C ALA A 113 -12.58 14.80 18.58
N GLY A 114 -13.54 14.07 17.99
CA GLY A 114 -13.38 13.40 16.72
C GLY A 114 -13.12 14.37 15.55
N ARG A 115 -13.86 15.49 15.48
CA ARG A 115 -13.65 16.54 14.46
C ARG A 115 -12.25 17.14 14.55
N GLU A 116 -11.83 17.53 15.74
CA GLU A 116 -10.51 18.14 15.95
C GLU A 116 -9.39 17.17 15.56
N LEU A 117 -9.43 15.95 16.08
CA LEU A 117 -8.40 14.94 15.80
C LEU A 117 -8.37 14.57 14.31
N LEU A 118 -9.54 14.37 13.68
CA LEU A 118 -9.62 14.02 12.26
C LEU A 118 -9.05 15.12 11.37
N ALA A 119 -9.38 16.38 11.62
CA ALA A 119 -8.84 17.52 10.88
C ALA A 119 -7.30 17.59 11.00
N GLN A 120 -6.77 17.44 12.21
CA GLN A 120 -5.32 17.42 12.46
C GLN A 120 -4.63 16.26 11.74
N GLN A 121 -5.17 15.04 11.85
CA GLN A 121 -4.56 13.86 11.27
C GLN A 121 -4.63 13.84 9.74
N LEU A 122 -5.70 14.34 9.12
CA LEU A 122 -5.77 14.49 7.67
C LEU A 122 -4.71 15.48 7.16
N GLN A 123 -4.51 16.59 7.85
CA GLN A 123 -3.48 17.57 7.52
C GLN A 123 -2.07 17.00 7.62
N GLU A 124 -1.81 16.18 8.65
CA GLU A 124 -0.49 15.57 8.88
C GLU A 124 -0.21 14.42 7.91
N GLN A 125 -1.20 13.54 7.69
CA GLN A 125 -0.98 12.25 7.04
C GLN A 125 -1.20 12.26 5.52
N ILE A 126 -1.95 13.20 4.97
CA ILE A 126 -2.17 13.29 3.53
C ILE A 126 -1.21 14.29 2.91
N LEU A 127 -0.28 13.78 2.11
CA LEU A 127 0.75 14.56 1.44
C LEU A 127 0.14 15.49 0.36
N ASP A 128 0.92 16.46 -0.11
CA ASP A 128 0.46 17.43 -1.09
C ASP A 128 0.00 16.81 -2.41
N ASP A 129 0.59 15.68 -2.82
CA ASP A 129 0.20 14.91 -4.00
C ASP A 129 -1.00 13.98 -3.75
N GLY A 130 -1.53 13.94 -2.53
CA GLY A 130 -2.66 13.13 -2.14
C GLY A 130 -2.30 11.74 -1.60
N MET A 131 -1.04 11.33 -1.61
CA MET A 131 -0.63 10.03 -1.05
C MET A 131 -0.70 10.05 0.48
N HIS A 132 -1.13 8.95 1.08
CA HIS A 132 -0.95 8.74 2.51
C HIS A 132 0.54 8.65 2.85
N TYR A 133 0.98 9.29 3.93
CA TYR A 133 2.41 9.50 4.23
C TYR A 133 3.21 8.22 4.56
N GLU A 134 2.54 7.11 4.91
CA GLU A 134 3.18 5.80 5.08
C GLU A 134 3.59 5.16 3.75
N ARG A 135 3.09 5.71 2.61
CA ARG A 135 3.49 5.35 1.25
C ARG A 135 3.21 3.91 0.85
N SER A 136 2.40 3.17 1.58
CA SER A 136 1.84 1.92 1.10
C SER A 136 0.64 2.20 0.22
N PRO A 137 0.61 1.71 -1.04
CA PRO A 137 -0.58 1.83 -1.88
C PRO A 137 -1.82 1.18 -1.25
N MET A 138 -1.67 0.08 -0.51
CA MET A 138 -2.76 -0.57 0.21
C MET A 138 -3.33 0.34 1.31
N TYR A 139 -2.48 0.91 2.17
CA TYR A 139 -2.95 1.84 3.21
C TYR A 139 -3.54 3.12 2.63
N HIS A 140 -3.02 3.61 1.50
CA HIS A 140 -3.66 4.72 0.80
C HIS A 140 -5.11 4.41 0.42
N MET A 141 -5.38 3.21 -0.12
CA MET A 141 -6.73 2.79 -0.50
C MET A 141 -7.65 2.58 0.71
N ILE A 142 -7.14 2.02 1.82
CA ILE A 142 -7.88 1.86 3.07
C ILE A 142 -8.29 3.22 3.64
N ILE A 143 -7.35 4.15 3.74
CA ILE A 143 -7.63 5.49 4.29
C ILE A 143 -8.55 6.28 3.36
N LEU A 144 -8.43 6.15 2.03
CA LEU A 144 -9.36 6.78 1.10
C LEU A 144 -10.78 6.25 1.30
N GLU A 145 -10.98 4.95 1.44
CA GLU A 145 -12.30 4.37 1.71
C GLU A 145 -12.89 4.91 3.02
N ARG A 146 -12.10 4.93 4.11
CA ARG A 146 -12.52 5.48 5.41
C ARG A 146 -12.90 6.96 5.33
N LEU A 147 -12.12 7.73 4.59
CA LEU A 147 -12.39 9.14 4.35
C LEU A 147 -13.71 9.36 3.57
N LEU A 148 -13.98 8.49 2.60
CA LEU A 148 -15.25 8.50 1.87
C LEU A 148 -16.43 8.12 2.77
N ASP A 149 -16.28 7.15 3.66
CA ASP A 149 -17.30 6.83 4.68
C ASP A 149 -17.56 8.04 5.57
N ALA A 150 -16.49 8.67 6.10
CA ALA A 150 -16.64 9.88 6.91
C ALA A 150 -17.35 11.02 6.15
N LEU A 151 -16.99 11.24 4.88
CA LEU A 151 -17.65 12.23 4.03
C LEU A 151 -19.14 11.90 3.80
N ASN A 152 -19.47 10.62 3.63
CA ASN A 152 -20.85 10.18 3.47
C ASN A 152 -21.70 10.49 4.71
N PHE A 153 -21.20 10.15 5.90
CA PHE A 153 -21.84 10.50 7.17
C PHE A 153 -21.94 12.01 7.39
N ALA A 154 -20.85 12.75 7.10
CA ALA A 154 -20.85 14.21 7.18
C ALA A 154 -21.95 14.86 6.32
N LYS A 155 -22.08 14.41 5.08
CA LYS A 155 -23.13 14.90 4.16
C LYS A 155 -24.54 14.55 4.65
N ALA A 156 -24.75 13.34 5.15
CA ALA A 156 -26.05 12.92 5.67
C ALA A 156 -26.49 13.73 6.90
N CYS A 157 -25.53 14.18 7.70
CA CYS A 157 -25.76 14.98 8.92
C CYS A 157 -25.64 16.50 8.70
N ASN A 158 -25.32 16.98 7.49
CA ASN A 158 -24.95 18.38 7.20
C ASN A 158 -23.86 18.92 8.12
N ASP A 159 -22.80 18.12 8.35
CA ASP A 159 -21.73 18.43 9.27
C ASP A 159 -20.75 19.49 8.72
N GLU A 160 -20.15 20.27 9.61
CA GLU A 160 -19.21 21.34 9.27
C GLU A 160 -17.92 20.85 8.57
N LEU A 161 -17.53 19.57 8.71
CA LEU A 161 -16.35 19.01 8.08
C LEU A 161 -16.57 18.58 6.61
N VAL A 162 -17.76 18.70 6.03
CA VAL A 162 -18.05 18.26 4.64
C VAL A 162 -17.02 18.78 3.65
N ASP A 163 -16.72 20.07 3.66
CA ASP A 163 -15.79 20.69 2.70
C ASP A 163 -14.33 20.24 2.89
N LEU A 164 -13.91 20.11 4.15
CA LEU A 164 -12.59 19.59 4.49
C LEU A 164 -12.41 18.15 3.99
N LEU A 165 -13.35 17.26 4.35
CA LEU A 165 -13.32 15.86 3.97
C LEU A 165 -13.40 15.70 2.44
N ALA A 166 -14.25 16.46 1.75
CA ALA A 166 -14.33 16.46 0.30
C ALA A 166 -13.02 16.91 -0.36
N THR A 167 -12.31 17.87 0.25
CA THR A 167 -11.02 18.34 -0.27
C THR A 167 -9.96 17.25 -0.21
N TYR A 168 -9.82 16.56 0.93
CA TYR A 168 -8.86 15.45 1.07
C TYR A 168 -9.27 14.23 0.25
N ALA A 169 -10.57 13.89 0.22
CA ALA A 169 -11.09 12.79 -0.61
C ALA A 169 -10.77 13.02 -2.09
N ARG A 170 -10.93 14.24 -2.61
CA ARG A 170 -10.57 14.59 -3.99
C ARG A 170 -9.07 14.43 -4.26
N LYS A 171 -8.20 14.90 -3.34
CA LYS A 171 -6.74 14.73 -3.48
C LYS A 171 -6.35 13.25 -3.55
N MET A 172 -6.82 12.44 -2.61
CA MET A 172 -6.52 11.02 -2.55
C MET A 172 -7.10 10.26 -3.76
N THR A 173 -8.34 10.55 -4.14
CA THR A 173 -8.99 9.98 -5.33
C THR A 173 -8.20 10.28 -6.60
N SER A 174 -7.76 11.54 -6.77
CA SER A 174 -6.95 11.94 -7.93
C SER A 174 -5.64 11.16 -8.03
N LEU A 175 -5.01 10.83 -6.90
CA LEU A 175 -3.82 9.98 -6.90
C LEU A 175 -4.17 8.52 -7.25
N ALA A 176 -5.22 7.95 -6.65
CA ALA A 176 -5.66 6.58 -6.89
C ALA A 176 -6.02 6.32 -8.37
N MET A 177 -6.46 7.36 -9.10
CA MET A 177 -6.72 7.26 -10.54
C MET A 177 -5.52 6.80 -11.37
N ASN A 178 -4.28 6.98 -10.89
CA ASN A 178 -3.08 6.44 -11.55
C ASN A 178 -3.08 4.92 -11.65
N TRP A 179 -3.82 4.23 -10.79
CA TRP A 179 -3.88 2.77 -10.77
C TRP A 179 -5.16 2.22 -11.42
N ASN A 180 -6.01 3.12 -11.95
CA ASN A 180 -7.21 2.71 -12.69
C ASN A 180 -6.81 2.04 -14.01
N GLY A 181 -7.39 0.87 -14.29
CA GLY A 181 -7.02 0.06 -15.45
C GLY A 181 -5.88 -0.92 -15.21
N LEU A 182 -5.21 -0.88 -14.05
CA LEU A 182 -4.33 -1.95 -13.61
C LEU A 182 -5.15 -3.08 -12.98
N GLU A 183 -4.73 -4.33 -13.16
CA GLU A 183 -5.39 -5.49 -12.53
C GLU A 183 -5.33 -5.44 -11.00
N ARG A 184 -4.33 -4.76 -10.46
CA ARG A 184 -4.15 -4.51 -9.03
C ARG A 184 -3.37 -3.22 -8.79
N ILE A 185 -3.44 -2.71 -7.56
CA ILE A 185 -2.52 -1.66 -7.10
C ILE A 185 -1.08 -2.18 -7.05
N PRO A 186 -0.06 -1.31 -7.17
CA PRO A 186 1.32 -1.69 -6.90
C PRO A 186 1.49 -2.20 -5.46
N MET A 187 2.27 -3.28 -5.29
CA MET A 187 2.48 -3.95 -3.99
C MET A 187 3.74 -3.48 -3.28
N MET A 188 4.02 -2.18 -3.31
CA MET A 188 5.19 -1.61 -2.64
C MET A 188 4.97 -1.41 -1.15
N GLN A 189 6.03 -1.49 -0.38
CA GLN A 189 6.02 -1.38 1.09
C GLN A 189 5.11 -2.48 1.68
N ASP A 190 4.52 -2.23 2.84
CA ASP A 190 3.52 -3.14 3.40
C ASP A 190 2.21 -3.04 2.62
N SER A 191 2.15 -3.74 1.48
CA SER A 191 0.94 -3.92 0.69
C SER A 191 0.66 -5.41 0.48
N ALA A 192 -0.57 -5.84 0.73
CA ALA A 192 -1.03 -7.21 0.62
C ALA A 192 -2.34 -7.30 -0.17
N TYR A 193 -2.56 -8.43 -0.84
CA TYR A 193 -3.80 -8.68 -1.57
C TYR A 193 -5.01 -8.86 -0.64
N GLY A 194 -6.18 -8.44 -1.12
CA GLY A 194 -7.47 -8.74 -0.48
C GLY A 194 -7.71 -7.99 0.82
N VAL A 195 -6.94 -6.93 1.10
CA VAL A 195 -7.08 -6.10 2.30
C VAL A 195 -7.82 -4.80 1.98
N ALA A 196 -7.40 -4.08 0.95
CA ALA A 196 -8.09 -2.87 0.47
C ALA A 196 -9.08 -3.21 -0.65
N PHE A 197 -10.12 -2.40 -0.79
CA PHE A 197 -11.03 -2.48 -1.93
C PHE A 197 -10.32 -2.18 -3.25
N SER A 198 -10.86 -2.72 -4.34
CA SER A 198 -10.31 -2.49 -5.68
C SER A 198 -10.46 -1.01 -6.08
N VAL A 199 -9.51 -0.53 -6.91
CA VAL A 199 -9.52 0.86 -7.39
C VAL A 199 -10.84 1.24 -8.07
N PRO A 200 -11.43 0.42 -8.98
CA PRO A 200 -12.70 0.77 -9.61
C PRO A 200 -13.85 0.99 -8.62
N LEU A 201 -13.96 0.15 -7.56
CA LEU A 201 -15.01 0.31 -6.54
C LEU A 201 -14.85 1.59 -5.74
N VAL A 202 -13.62 1.91 -5.32
CA VAL A 202 -13.35 3.14 -4.56
C VAL A 202 -13.55 4.38 -5.43
N LEU A 203 -13.17 4.35 -6.71
CA LEU A 203 -13.41 5.45 -7.65
C LEU A 203 -14.91 5.66 -7.91
N GLU A 204 -15.69 4.58 -8.02
CA GLU A 204 -17.14 4.68 -8.16
C GLU A 204 -17.77 5.31 -6.92
N TYR A 205 -17.37 4.89 -5.74
CA TYR A 205 -17.82 5.48 -4.47
C TYR A 205 -17.43 6.97 -4.37
N SER A 206 -16.17 7.29 -4.69
CA SER A 206 -15.69 8.67 -4.76
C SER A 206 -16.54 9.53 -5.71
N LYS A 207 -16.88 9.01 -6.90
CA LYS A 207 -17.66 9.71 -7.89
C LYS A 207 -19.08 10.06 -7.38
N ARG A 208 -19.72 9.12 -6.68
CA ARG A 208 -21.04 9.37 -6.08
C ARG A 208 -21.01 10.47 -5.02
N LEU A 209 -19.95 10.52 -4.21
CA LEU A 209 -19.84 11.48 -3.10
C LEU A 209 -19.32 12.85 -3.54
N LEU A 210 -18.36 12.89 -4.46
CA LEU A 210 -17.75 14.12 -4.93
C LEU A 210 -18.53 14.80 -6.06
N ASP A 211 -19.36 14.05 -6.80
CA ASP A 211 -20.21 14.54 -7.89
C ASP A 211 -19.43 15.46 -8.85
N SER A 212 -19.87 16.72 -9.02
CA SER A 212 -19.21 17.74 -9.87
C SER A 212 -17.77 18.07 -9.44
N HIS A 213 -17.36 17.71 -8.22
CA HIS A 213 -16.01 17.88 -7.69
C HIS A 213 -15.12 16.65 -7.88
N PHE A 214 -15.60 15.60 -8.57
CA PHE A 214 -14.77 14.44 -8.89
C PHE A 214 -13.59 14.86 -9.78
N PRO A 215 -12.35 14.41 -9.48
CA PRO A 215 -11.18 14.82 -10.25
C PRO A 215 -11.23 14.34 -11.69
N THR A 216 -10.89 15.21 -12.63
CA THR A 216 -10.87 14.89 -14.07
C THR A 216 -9.57 14.24 -14.52
N ASN A 217 -8.49 14.42 -13.75
CA ASN A 217 -7.16 13.91 -14.07
C ASN A 217 -6.50 13.28 -12.86
N ALA A 218 -5.65 12.27 -13.11
CA ALA A 218 -4.79 11.69 -12.10
C ALA A 218 -3.73 12.71 -11.61
N ALA A 219 -3.50 12.76 -10.29
CA ALA A 219 -2.44 13.57 -9.71
C ALA A 219 -1.06 13.00 -10.05
N LYS A 220 -0.07 13.87 -10.20
CA LYS A 220 1.32 13.45 -10.38
C LYS A 220 1.94 13.09 -9.01
N PHE A 221 2.61 11.98 -8.92
CA PHE A 221 3.43 11.63 -7.76
C PHE A 221 4.57 12.65 -7.60
N LYS A 222 4.68 13.27 -6.44
CA LYS A 222 5.68 14.31 -6.13
C LYS A 222 6.20 14.19 -4.70
N SER A 223 5.43 14.57 -3.71
CA SER A 223 5.80 14.57 -2.29
C SER A 223 5.89 13.17 -1.68
N SER A 224 5.18 12.20 -2.25
CA SER A 224 5.35 10.78 -1.93
C SER A 224 6.70 10.21 -2.36
N HIS A 225 7.42 10.90 -3.25
CA HIS A 225 8.63 10.42 -3.91
C HIS A 225 8.45 9.14 -4.74
N TYR A 226 7.23 8.70 -5.02
CA TYR A 226 6.98 7.77 -6.10
C TYR A 226 7.05 8.48 -7.44
N ARG A 227 7.22 7.72 -8.51
CA ARG A 227 7.08 8.19 -9.89
C ARG A 227 6.35 7.14 -10.71
N ALA A 228 5.60 7.60 -11.68
CA ALA A 228 5.03 6.76 -12.71
C ALA A 228 5.56 7.23 -14.07
N SER A 229 6.03 6.28 -14.87
CA SER A 229 6.38 6.51 -16.27
C SER A 229 5.50 5.65 -17.14
N THR A 230 4.81 6.25 -18.11
CA THR A 230 3.75 5.59 -18.87
C THR A 230 3.93 5.74 -20.37
N SER A 231 3.47 4.74 -21.11
CA SER A 231 3.19 4.82 -22.54
C SER A 231 1.78 4.28 -22.81
N LYS A 232 1.42 4.04 -24.07
CA LYS A 232 0.13 3.45 -24.41
C LYS A 232 -0.10 2.07 -23.77
N ALA A 233 0.93 1.24 -23.74
CA ALA A 233 0.86 -0.14 -23.24
C ALA A 233 1.56 -0.34 -21.89
N LEU A 234 2.55 0.48 -21.55
CA LEU A 234 3.42 0.28 -20.39
C LEU A 234 3.10 1.26 -19.27
N TYR A 235 3.04 0.75 -18.06
CA TYR A 235 2.99 1.53 -16.82
C TYR A 235 4.10 1.05 -15.89
N CYS A 236 5.06 1.92 -15.58
CA CYS A 236 6.15 1.64 -14.64
C CYS A 236 5.97 2.50 -13.39
N PHE A 237 5.78 1.85 -12.23
CA PHE A 237 5.68 2.49 -10.93
C PHE A 237 7.00 2.36 -10.17
N ILE A 238 7.59 3.46 -9.71
CA ILE A 238 8.98 3.53 -9.26
C ILE A 238 9.03 4.10 -7.84
N ASN A 239 9.72 3.43 -6.93
CA ASN A 239 10.10 3.98 -5.62
C ASN A 239 11.37 4.85 -5.78
N ALA A 240 11.18 6.16 -5.91
CA ALA A 240 12.23 7.15 -6.08
C ALA A 240 12.57 7.88 -4.76
N GLY A 241 12.26 7.30 -3.62
CA GLY A 241 12.47 7.90 -2.31
C GLY A 241 13.10 6.99 -1.28
N ARG A 242 13.58 7.59 -0.19
CA ARG A 242 14.03 6.86 0.99
C ARG A 242 12.85 6.40 1.84
N ILE A 243 13.06 5.45 2.75
CA ILE A 243 12.04 5.01 3.72
C ILE A 243 11.47 6.22 4.49
N LYS A 244 10.14 6.31 4.57
CA LYS A 244 9.36 7.39 5.21
C LYS A 244 8.13 6.78 5.93
N PRO A 245 7.43 7.56 6.81
CA PRO A 245 7.83 8.85 7.38
C PRO A 245 9.06 8.73 8.29
N ASN A 246 9.69 9.86 8.62
CA ASN A 246 10.95 9.83 9.39
C ASN A 246 10.77 9.30 10.81
N PHE A 247 9.65 9.63 11.45
CA PHE A 247 9.34 9.35 12.85
C PHE A 247 8.56 8.03 13.04
N GLN A 248 7.86 7.53 11.99
CA GLN A 248 7.08 6.29 12.05
C GLN A 248 7.22 5.46 10.76
N PRO A 249 8.41 4.85 10.52
CA PRO A 249 8.70 4.17 9.26
C PRO A 249 8.30 2.68 9.27
N GLY A 250 7.39 2.25 10.13
CA GLY A 250 7.11 0.85 10.39
C GLY A 250 6.78 0.00 9.17
N HIS A 251 6.07 0.59 8.21
CA HIS A 251 5.70 -0.07 6.95
C HIS A 251 6.76 0.01 5.85
N GLY A 252 7.89 0.65 6.11
CA GLY A 252 8.97 0.82 5.15
C GLY A 252 9.83 -0.43 4.97
N HIS A 253 10.28 -0.66 3.74
CA HIS A 253 11.20 -1.73 3.34
C HIS A 253 12.52 -1.15 2.85
N ALA A 254 13.58 -1.95 2.79
CA ALA A 254 14.85 -1.58 2.18
C ALA A 254 14.76 -1.76 0.64
N ASP A 255 13.85 -1.03 0.02
CA ASP A 255 13.40 -1.18 -1.37
C ASP A 255 13.59 0.08 -2.22
N GLU A 256 14.50 0.96 -1.82
CA GLU A 256 14.82 2.14 -2.62
C GLU A 256 15.31 1.73 -4.02
N LEU A 257 14.79 2.36 -5.06
CA LEU A 257 14.94 2.06 -6.48
C LEU A 257 14.12 0.84 -6.96
N ASN A 258 13.24 0.29 -6.13
CA ASN A 258 12.31 -0.75 -6.55
C ASN A 258 11.30 -0.20 -7.57
N PHE A 259 10.78 -1.08 -8.40
CA PHE A 259 9.76 -0.74 -9.39
C PHE A 259 8.85 -1.92 -9.67
N GLU A 260 7.67 -1.63 -10.17
CA GLU A 260 6.76 -2.59 -10.81
C GLU A 260 6.48 -2.15 -12.24
N LEU A 261 6.35 -3.12 -13.14
CA LEU A 261 6.03 -2.91 -14.55
C LEU A 261 4.77 -3.66 -14.93
N PHE A 262 3.81 -2.93 -15.45
CA PHE A 262 2.56 -3.45 -15.99
C PHE A 262 2.54 -3.25 -17.50
N VAL A 263 2.00 -4.24 -18.22
CA VAL A 263 1.77 -4.17 -19.66
C VAL A 263 0.28 -4.37 -19.93
N ASN A 264 -0.37 -3.44 -20.62
CA ASN A 264 -1.82 -3.45 -20.84
C ASN A 264 -2.63 -3.68 -19.55
N GLY A 265 -2.14 -3.14 -18.43
CA GLY A 265 -2.74 -3.31 -17.10
C GLY A 265 -2.37 -4.59 -16.36
N SER A 266 -1.77 -5.58 -17.04
CA SER A 266 -1.32 -6.84 -16.43
C SER A 266 0.04 -6.69 -15.74
N PRO A 267 0.22 -7.21 -14.51
CA PRO A 267 1.49 -7.14 -13.79
C PRO A 267 2.52 -8.11 -14.40
N ILE A 268 3.68 -7.61 -14.81
CA ILE A 268 4.76 -8.41 -15.42
C ILE A 268 5.95 -8.52 -14.49
N ILE A 269 6.59 -7.39 -14.13
CA ILE A 269 7.64 -7.33 -13.11
C ILE A 269 7.00 -6.73 -11.86
N VAL A 270 7.13 -7.44 -10.74
CA VAL A 270 6.33 -7.16 -9.55
C VAL A 270 7.17 -7.09 -8.29
N ASP A 271 6.69 -6.39 -7.28
CA ASP A 271 7.16 -6.56 -5.91
C ASP A 271 6.70 -7.92 -5.37
N THR A 272 7.47 -8.51 -4.46
CA THR A 272 7.11 -9.81 -3.87
C THR A 272 5.90 -9.73 -2.94
N GLY A 273 5.57 -8.53 -2.46
CA GLY A 273 4.48 -8.26 -1.53
C GLY A 273 4.78 -8.73 -0.10
N VAL A 274 3.75 -8.71 0.73
CA VAL A 274 3.80 -9.07 2.15
C VAL A 274 2.80 -10.17 2.47
N SER A 275 3.23 -11.20 3.22
CA SER A 275 2.35 -12.29 3.67
C SER A 275 2.22 -12.38 5.18
N THR A 276 3.00 -11.63 5.95
CA THR A 276 2.94 -11.66 7.42
C THR A 276 3.51 -10.40 8.05
N TYR A 277 2.98 -10.03 9.22
CA TYR A 277 3.56 -9.04 10.12
C TYR A 277 4.19 -9.67 11.37
N GLU A 278 4.08 -11.01 11.51
CA GLU A 278 4.70 -11.70 12.64
C GLU A 278 6.23 -11.60 12.56
N PRO A 279 6.90 -11.31 13.70
CA PRO A 279 8.36 -11.28 13.76
C PRO A 279 8.97 -12.62 13.33
N GLY A 280 10.00 -12.58 12.51
CA GLY A 280 10.70 -13.78 12.08
C GLY A 280 11.32 -13.65 10.69
N ILE A 281 12.01 -14.72 10.27
CA ILE A 281 12.82 -14.73 9.05
C ILE A 281 12.02 -14.42 7.78
N VAL A 282 10.74 -14.82 7.72
CA VAL A 282 9.88 -14.55 6.56
C VAL A 282 9.62 -13.04 6.45
N ARG A 283 9.21 -12.40 7.55
CA ARG A 283 8.96 -10.97 7.60
C ARG A 283 10.22 -10.16 7.29
N GLU A 284 11.34 -10.52 7.89
CA GLU A 284 12.64 -9.86 7.66
C GLU A 284 13.08 -10.00 6.20
N SER A 285 12.91 -11.19 5.61
CA SER A 285 13.18 -11.41 4.19
C SER A 285 12.31 -10.53 3.29
N GLN A 286 11.00 -10.46 3.53
CA GLN A 286 10.07 -9.65 2.73
C GLN A 286 10.38 -8.16 2.75
N ARG A 287 11.04 -7.67 3.80
CA ARG A 287 11.49 -6.27 3.93
C ARG A 287 12.90 -6.02 3.41
N SER A 288 13.65 -7.07 3.07
CA SER A 288 15.04 -6.95 2.64
C SER A 288 15.16 -6.52 1.19
N THR A 289 16.26 -5.85 0.83
CA THR A 289 16.55 -5.41 -0.55
C THR A 289 16.52 -6.56 -1.56
N SER A 290 16.85 -7.77 -1.15
CA SER A 290 16.86 -8.96 -2.00
C SER A 290 15.47 -9.47 -2.38
N SER A 291 14.41 -9.03 -1.72
CA SER A 291 13.03 -9.37 -2.04
C SER A 291 12.36 -8.36 -2.98
N HIS A 292 13.10 -7.38 -3.47
CA HIS A 292 12.61 -6.33 -4.35
C HIS A 292 13.36 -6.31 -5.68
N ASN A 293 12.83 -5.60 -6.67
CA ASN A 293 13.49 -5.41 -7.98
C ASN A 293 14.66 -4.42 -7.84
N CYS A 294 15.59 -4.74 -6.97
CA CYS A 294 16.69 -3.90 -6.54
C CYS A 294 18.05 -4.56 -6.78
N VAL A 295 19.11 -3.78 -6.62
CA VAL A 295 20.49 -4.25 -6.61
C VAL A 295 21.00 -4.28 -5.17
N THR A 296 21.55 -5.40 -4.74
CA THR A 296 22.32 -5.50 -3.49
C THR A 296 23.81 -5.34 -3.77
N ILE A 297 24.54 -4.74 -2.83
CA ILE A 297 25.99 -4.60 -2.86
C ILE A 297 26.54 -5.52 -1.79
N ASN A 298 27.34 -6.51 -2.19
CA ASN A 298 27.87 -7.57 -1.29
C ASN A 298 26.78 -8.27 -0.45
N GLY A 299 25.58 -8.46 -1.04
CA GLY A 299 24.45 -9.09 -0.39
C GLY A 299 23.77 -8.28 0.73
N MET A 300 24.16 -7.01 0.93
CA MET A 300 23.67 -6.19 2.03
C MET A 300 22.40 -5.42 1.66
N ASN A 301 21.57 -5.13 2.68
CA ASN A 301 20.42 -4.24 2.52
C ASN A 301 20.87 -2.79 2.29
N SER A 302 20.09 -2.05 1.50
CA SER A 302 20.28 -0.61 1.24
C SER A 302 20.07 0.24 2.51
N SER A 303 19.15 -0.19 3.36
CA SER A 303 18.77 0.44 4.63
C SER A 303 18.62 -0.62 5.72
N ASP A 304 18.79 -0.24 6.99
CA ASP A 304 18.62 -1.17 8.10
C ASP A 304 17.14 -1.41 8.37
N VAL A 305 16.70 -2.63 8.18
CA VAL A 305 15.35 -3.12 8.52
C VAL A 305 15.49 -4.42 9.32
N TRP A 306 14.70 -4.56 10.38
CA TRP A 306 14.69 -5.78 11.19
C TRP A 306 13.38 -5.94 11.93
N SER A 307 13.10 -7.13 12.45
CA SER A 307 11.85 -7.46 13.12
C SER A 307 10.63 -7.08 12.27
N SER A 308 9.46 -6.89 12.87
CA SER A 308 8.23 -6.59 12.11
C SER A 308 8.21 -5.18 11.52
N PHE A 309 8.66 -4.16 12.31
CA PHE A 309 8.45 -2.74 11.96
C PHE A 309 9.65 -1.83 12.25
N ARG A 310 10.81 -2.39 12.58
CA ARG A 310 11.98 -1.60 12.93
C ARG A 310 12.75 -1.15 11.71
N VAL A 311 13.17 0.11 11.71
CA VAL A 311 14.01 0.74 10.68
C VAL A 311 15.07 1.58 11.39
N GLY A 312 16.33 1.42 10.96
CA GLY A 312 17.46 2.18 11.48
C GLY A 312 17.98 3.20 10.47
N ARG A 313 19.26 3.03 10.12
CA ARG A 313 19.95 3.88 9.15
C ARG A 313 19.37 3.67 7.75
N ARG A 314 19.18 4.76 7.01
CA ARG A 314 18.49 4.72 5.72
C ARG A 314 19.40 5.20 4.61
N ALA A 315 19.30 4.58 3.46
CA ALA A 315 19.95 5.03 2.24
C ALA A 315 19.56 6.47 1.90
N LYS A 316 20.49 7.20 1.29
CA LYS A 316 20.21 8.52 0.70
C LYS A 316 19.74 8.32 -0.73
N VAL A 317 18.66 8.97 -1.11
CA VAL A 317 18.06 8.85 -2.45
C VAL A 317 17.97 10.25 -3.09
N PHE A 318 18.34 10.32 -4.36
CA PHE A 318 18.31 11.53 -5.17
C PHE A 318 17.58 11.22 -6.49
N LEU A 319 16.70 12.10 -6.90
CA LEU A 319 15.88 11.97 -8.10
C LEU A 319 16.26 13.03 -9.11
N PHE A 320 16.42 12.62 -10.37
CA PHE A 320 16.63 13.47 -11.52
C PHE A 320 15.66 13.06 -12.64
N GLU A 321 14.89 14.01 -13.14
CA GLU A 321 13.89 13.77 -14.17
C GLU A 321 14.23 14.53 -15.45
N LYS A 322 14.12 13.83 -16.58
CA LYS A 322 14.18 14.39 -17.93
C LYS A 322 13.00 13.85 -18.73
N PRO A 323 12.57 14.49 -19.81
CA PRO A 323 11.53 13.97 -20.67
C PRO A 323 11.84 12.53 -21.11
N GLY A 324 10.95 11.56 -20.79
CA GLY A 324 11.09 10.15 -21.13
C GLY A 324 12.13 9.36 -20.34
N GLU A 325 12.78 9.98 -19.33
CA GLU A 325 13.81 9.33 -18.53
C GLU A 325 13.71 9.72 -17.04
N ILE A 326 13.67 8.74 -16.15
CA ILE A 326 13.73 8.94 -14.69
C ILE A 326 15.02 8.30 -14.19
N LEU A 327 15.92 9.10 -13.63
CA LEU A 327 17.12 8.62 -12.98
C LEU A 327 16.96 8.76 -11.48
N VAL A 328 17.13 7.66 -10.75
CA VAL A 328 17.14 7.65 -9.30
C VAL A 328 18.50 7.15 -8.83
N ALA A 329 19.16 7.93 -7.99
CA ALA A 329 20.43 7.55 -7.40
C ALA A 329 20.24 7.21 -5.93
N ARG A 330 20.81 6.08 -5.50
CA ARG A 330 20.84 5.62 -4.12
C ARG A 330 22.28 5.51 -3.63
N THR A 331 22.56 6.05 -2.45
CA THR A 331 23.82 5.79 -1.74
C THR A 331 23.50 4.95 -0.52
N ASP A 332 23.99 3.71 -0.51
CA ASP A 332 23.77 2.77 0.57
C ASP A 332 24.56 3.20 1.80
N TYR A 333 23.95 3.06 2.96
CA TYR A 333 24.58 3.53 4.19
C TYR A 333 25.85 2.74 4.55
N VAL A 334 25.80 1.41 4.40
CA VAL A 334 26.90 0.54 4.85
C VAL A 334 28.07 0.56 3.87
N SER A 335 27.81 0.39 2.58
CA SER A 335 28.86 0.33 1.56
C SER A 335 29.38 1.69 1.16
N ASN A 336 28.64 2.77 1.47
CA ASN A 336 28.85 4.12 0.97
C ASN A 336 29.00 4.20 -0.58
N SER A 337 28.55 3.17 -1.27
CA SER A 337 28.57 3.06 -2.72
C SER A 337 27.29 3.67 -3.30
N ARG A 338 27.40 4.30 -4.46
CA ARG A 338 26.28 4.94 -5.14
C ARG A 338 25.87 4.14 -6.35
N ILE A 339 24.60 3.73 -6.39
CA ILE A 339 23.95 3.14 -7.55
C ILE A 339 23.09 4.22 -8.21
N ASN A 340 23.25 4.39 -9.51
CA ASN A 340 22.38 5.17 -10.36
C ASN A 340 21.54 4.21 -11.18
N ARG A 341 20.22 4.30 -11.08
CA ARG A 341 19.26 3.50 -11.85
C ARG A 341 18.45 4.42 -12.74
N THR A 342 18.44 4.14 -14.04
CA THR A 342 17.69 4.91 -15.02
C THR A 342 16.57 4.07 -15.60
N PHE A 343 15.38 4.63 -15.60
CA PHE A 343 14.16 4.05 -16.16
C PHE A 343 13.77 4.79 -17.43
N LYS A 344 13.55 4.07 -18.53
CA LYS A 344 13.05 4.63 -19.79
C LYS A 344 11.86 3.80 -20.26
N VAL A 345 10.70 4.43 -20.35
CA VAL A 345 9.49 3.84 -20.90
C VAL A 345 9.21 4.48 -22.24
N GLN A 346 9.11 3.64 -23.25
CA GLN A 346 8.79 4.02 -24.64
C GLN A 346 7.54 3.25 -25.10
N GLU A 347 7.06 3.52 -26.30
CA GLU A 347 5.81 2.92 -26.78
C GLU A 347 5.83 1.39 -26.74
N ASN A 348 6.93 0.75 -27.18
CA ASN A 348 7.04 -0.69 -27.34
C ASN A 348 8.12 -1.34 -26.49
N TYR A 349 8.80 -0.61 -25.64
CA TYR A 349 9.85 -1.17 -24.79
C TYR A 349 10.08 -0.39 -23.49
N PHE A 350 10.61 -1.11 -22.52
CA PHE A 350 11.12 -0.59 -21.27
C PHE A 350 12.61 -0.84 -21.16
N ILE A 351 13.40 0.13 -20.70
CA ILE A 351 14.84 -0.03 -20.42
C ILE A 351 15.10 0.31 -18.95
N LEU A 352 15.89 -0.55 -18.32
CA LEU A 352 16.45 -0.37 -16.99
C LEU A 352 17.97 -0.36 -17.10
N ASP A 353 18.61 0.76 -16.78
CA ASP A 353 20.06 0.90 -16.75
C ASP A 353 20.53 1.08 -15.29
N ASP A 354 21.40 0.18 -14.82
CA ASP A 354 22.09 0.28 -13.55
C ASP A 354 23.55 0.65 -13.75
N GLN A 355 24.05 1.60 -12.96
CA GLN A 355 25.44 2.00 -12.95
C GLN A 355 25.91 2.26 -11.52
N ILE A 356 27.05 1.64 -11.12
CA ILE A 356 27.65 1.89 -9.82
C ILE A 356 28.81 2.89 -9.93
N ASN A 357 28.82 3.82 -8.99
CA ASN A 357 29.97 4.69 -8.73
C ASN A 357 30.58 4.27 -7.39
N GLY A 358 31.70 3.56 -7.41
CA GLY A 358 32.38 3.02 -6.23
C GLY A 358 33.44 1.98 -6.57
N SER A 359 33.86 1.17 -5.60
CA SER A 359 34.87 0.12 -5.78
C SER A 359 34.43 -0.92 -6.82
N SER A 360 35.35 -1.25 -7.73
CA SER A 360 35.13 -2.26 -8.77
C SER A 360 35.15 -3.70 -8.25
N GLU A 361 35.43 -3.92 -6.96
CA GLU A 361 35.54 -5.25 -6.34
C GLU A 361 34.25 -5.71 -5.65
N ALA A 362 33.24 -4.82 -5.52
CA ALA A 362 31.97 -5.19 -4.90
C ALA A 362 31.17 -6.16 -5.78
N LEU A 363 30.60 -7.20 -5.17
CA LEU A 363 29.64 -8.07 -5.81
C LEU A 363 28.29 -7.33 -5.93
N LEU A 364 27.87 -7.11 -7.18
CA LEU A 364 26.60 -6.48 -7.50
C LEU A 364 25.61 -7.54 -7.98
N GLU A 365 24.51 -7.67 -7.27
CA GLU A 365 23.45 -8.62 -7.62
C GLU A 365 22.13 -7.89 -7.77
N GLY A 366 21.59 -7.89 -8.99
CA GLY A 366 20.24 -7.37 -9.27
C GLY A 366 19.22 -8.50 -9.36
N ARG A 367 17.95 -8.15 -9.15
CA ARG A 367 16.83 -9.09 -9.20
C ARG A 367 15.67 -8.49 -9.97
N LEU A 368 14.97 -9.35 -10.73
CA LEU A 368 13.67 -9.07 -11.32
C LEU A 368 12.72 -10.19 -10.92
N HIS A 369 11.66 -9.85 -10.23
CA HIS A 369 10.61 -10.77 -9.80
C HIS A 369 9.44 -10.69 -10.77
N PHE A 370 8.99 -11.82 -11.29
CA PHE A 370 7.90 -11.88 -12.24
C PHE A 370 6.61 -12.34 -11.56
N HIS A 371 5.49 -11.81 -12.04
CA HIS A 371 4.18 -12.21 -11.54
C HIS A 371 3.95 -13.72 -11.82
N PRO A 372 3.23 -14.46 -10.96
CA PRO A 372 2.97 -15.90 -11.17
C PRO A 372 2.29 -16.24 -12.50
N SER A 373 1.60 -15.28 -13.11
CA SER A 373 0.99 -15.45 -14.45
C SER A 373 1.97 -15.35 -15.61
N VAL A 374 3.24 -15.06 -15.35
CA VAL A 374 4.26 -14.88 -16.39
C VAL A 374 5.16 -16.12 -16.45
N THR A 375 5.22 -16.76 -17.60
CA THR A 375 6.12 -17.87 -17.86
C THR A 375 7.36 -17.37 -18.60
N LEU A 376 8.54 -17.82 -18.15
CA LEU A 376 9.83 -17.48 -18.74
C LEU A 376 10.40 -18.67 -19.50
N PHE A 377 10.87 -18.40 -20.72
CA PHE A 377 11.59 -19.36 -21.57
C PHE A 377 12.98 -18.80 -21.84
N THR A 378 14.02 -19.57 -21.55
CA THR A 378 15.40 -19.20 -21.87
C THR A 378 15.64 -19.36 -23.36
N GLU A 379 16.06 -18.31 -24.04
CA GLU A 379 16.44 -18.34 -25.48
C GLU A 379 17.97 -18.41 -25.63
N THR A 380 18.68 -17.58 -24.83
CA THR A 380 20.15 -17.60 -24.71
C THR A 380 20.53 -17.32 -23.24
N ASP A 381 21.82 -17.26 -22.93
CA ASP A 381 22.31 -16.95 -21.58
C ASP A 381 21.91 -15.53 -21.10
N ASP A 382 21.61 -14.64 -22.03
CA ASP A 382 21.29 -13.23 -21.79
C ASP A 382 19.95 -12.78 -22.42
N SER A 383 19.13 -13.72 -22.94
CA SER A 383 17.83 -13.45 -23.56
C SER A 383 16.77 -14.44 -23.08
N PHE A 384 15.60 -13.90 -22.75
CA PHE A 384 14.45 -14.65 -22.28
C PHE A 384 13.19 -14.20 -23.03
N ARG A 385 12.39 -15.17 -23.45
CA ARG A 385 11.02 -14.91 -23.88
C ARG A 385 10.10 -15.03 -22.68
N LEU A 386 9.25 -14.05 -22.48
CA LEU A 386 8.21 -14.03 -21.47
C LEU A 386 6.85 -14.17 -22.15
N GLN A 387 5.93 -14.86 -21.50
CA GLN A 387 4.53 -14.95 -21.92
C GLN A 387 3.63 -14.84 -20.71
N ASP A 388 2.65 -13.94 -20.77
CA ASP A 388 1.64 -13.83 -19.73
C ASP A 388 0.46 -14.81 -19.96
N ASN A 389 -0.46 -14.88 -19.01
CA ASN A 389 -1.63 -15.76 -19.09
C ASN A 389 -2.69 -15.30 -20.12
N LYS A 390 -2.53 -14.14 -20.73
CA LYS A 390 -3.37 -13.62 -21.82
C LYS A 390 -2.79 -13.97 -23.20
N GLY A 391 -1.60 -14.60 -23.21
CA GLY A 391 -0.90 -14.98 -24.45
C GLY A 391 -0.01 -13.87 -25.02
N GLU A 392 0.07 -12.70 -24.37
CA GLU A 392 0.97 -11.63 -24.78
C GLU A 392 2.43 -12.06 -24.55
N ALA A 393 3.29 -11.75 -25.52
CA ALA A 393 4.68 -12.17 -25.49
C ALA A 393 5.64 -10.97 -25.47
N TYR A 394 6.77 -11.16 -24.77
CA TYR A 394 7.79 -10.14 -24.58
C TYR A 394 9.18 -10.76 -24.71
N THR A 395 10.15 -10.00 -25.22
CA THR A 395 11.56 -10.37 -25.14
C THR A 395 12.25 -9.56 -24.06
N LEU A 396 12.98 -10.22 -23.17
CA LEU A 396 13.81 -9.60 -22.15
C LEU A 396 15.28 -9.89 -22.44
N THR A 397 16.06 -8.86 -22.69
CA THR A 397 17.50 -8.98 -22.97
C THR A 397 18.34 -8.28 -21.92
N PHE A 398 19.49 -8.87 -21.65
CA PHE A 398 20.48 -8.39 -20.70
C PHE A 398 21.78 -8.00 -21.41
N HIS A 399 22.43 -6.92 -20.99
CA HIS A 399 23.70 -6.45 -21.50
C HIS A 399 24.60 -5.99 -20.35
N GLY A 400 25.87 -6.44 -20.36
CA GLY A 400 26.86 -6.08 -19.35
C GLY A 400 26.84 -6.95 -18.09
N GLN A 401 26.03 -8.03 -18.07
CA GLN A 401 25.99 -8.99 -16.98
C GLN A 401 27.12 -10.00 -17.09
N LEU A 402 27.56 -10.53 -15.92
CA LEU A 402 28.46 -11.66 -15.81
C LEU A 402 27.73 -13.00 -15.86
N LYS A 403 26.54 -13.01 -15.28
CA LYS A 403 25.69 -14.21 -15.18
C LYS A 403 24.26 -13.81 -14.91
N VAL A 404 23.32 -14.56 -15.52
CA VAL A 404 21.88 -14.50 -15.23
C VAL A 404 21.40 -15.88 -14.82
N ASN A 405 20.71 -15.99 -13.68
CA ASN A 405 20.15 -17.24 -13.18
C ASN A 405 18.65 -17.11 -12.98
N MET A 406 17.91 -18.13 -13.38
CA MET A 406 16.49 -18.27 -13.07
C MET A 406 16.32 -19.00 -11.74
N ARG A 407 15.45 -18.50 -10.86
CA ARG A 407 15.14 -19.04 -9.55
C ARG A 407 13.66 -18.92 -9.24
N ASP A 408 13.19 -19.83 -8.41
CA ASP A 408 11.87 -19.73 -7.83
C ASP A 408 11.88 -18.79 -6.62
N TYR A 409 10.73 -18.15 -6.36
CA TYR A 409 10.50 -17.39 -5.14
C TYR A 409 9.04 -17.48 -4.68
N PRO A 410 8.74 -17.26 -3.39
CA PRO A 410 7.36 -17.17 -2.90
C PRO A 410 6.78 -15.77 -3.16
N TYR A 411 5.82 -15.67 -4.08
CA TYR A 411 5.03 -14.46 -4.31
C TYR A 411 3.89 -14.39 -3.29
N CYS A 412 3.70 -13.25 -2.64
CA CYS A 412 2.70 -13.06 -1.60
C CYS A 412 1.31 -12.78 -2.21
N MET A 413 0.38 -13.71 -2.00
CA MET A 413 -1.02 -13.61 -2.45
C MET A 413 -1.97 -13.09 -1.37
N GLY A 414 -1.44 -12.49 -0.32
CA GLY A 414 -2.15 -12.03 0.87
C GLY A 414 -1.61 -12.64 2.15
N TYR A 415 -2.20 -12.31 3.29
CA TYR A 415 -1.72 -12.80 4.58
C TYR A 415 -1.81 -14.33 4.67
N ASN A 416 -0.68 -14.95 5.05
CA ASN A 416 -0.48 -16.40 5.14
C ASN A 416 -0.72 -17.16 3.82
N LYS A 417 -0.66 -16.48 2.68
CA LYS A 417 -0.83 -17.09 1.37
C LYS A 417 0.32 -16.71 0.45
N THR A 418 1.01 -17.71 -0.09
CA THR A 418 2.06 -17.52 -1.09
C THR A 418 1.83 -18.44 -2.28
N GLN A 419 2.32 -18.01 -3.43
CA GLN A 419 2.34 -18.79 -4.66
C GLN A 419 3.77 -18.83 -5.20
N LYS A 420 4.19 -19.98 -5.73
CA LYS A 420 5.47 -20.11 -6.42
C LYS A 420 5.47 -19.24 -7.67
N ALA A 421 6.52 -18.43 -7.83
CA ALA A 421 6.76 -17.60 -9.00
C ALA A 421 8.26 -17.63 -9.37
N THR A 422 8.60 -17.02 -10.49
CA THR A 422 9.97 -17.03 -11.03
C THR A 422 10.62 -15.65 -10.90
N ARG A 423 11.90 -15.62 -10.55
CA ARG A 423 12.74 -14.43 -10.61
C ARG A 423 14.00 -14.69 -11.41
N LEU A 424 14.56 -13.63 -11.97
CA LEU A 424 15.91 -13.62 -12.54
C LEU A 424 16.85 -12.89 -11.58
N GLU A 425 17.96 -13.54 -11.27
CA GLU A 425 19.07 -12.99 -10.50
C GLU A 425 20.25 -12.77 -11.44
N TYR A 426 20.79 -11.56 -11.46
CA TYR A 426 21.88 -11.22 -12.34
C TYR A 426 23.02 -10.53 -11.61
N THR A 427 24.25 -10.82 -12.02
CA THR A 427 25.46 -10.18 -11.46
C THR A 427 26.13 -9.31 -12.52
N PHE A 428 26.77 -8.24 -12.10
CA PHE A 428 27.51 -7.33 -12.99
C PHE A 428 28.63 -6.60 -12.23
N LYS A 429 29.56 -5.95 -12.93
CA LYS A 429 30.71 -5.26 -12.31
C LYS A 429 30.52 -3.76 -12.18
N LYS A 430 30.14 -3.08 -13.24
CA LYS A 430 30.06 -1.59 -13.29
C LYS A 430 28.71 -1.11 -13.77
N SER A 431 28.19 -1.72 -14.80
CA SER A 431 26.90 -1.35 -15.41
C SER A 431 26.18 -2.57 -15.94
N SER A 432 24.87 -2.43 -15.98
CA SER A 432 23.93 -3.44 -16.47
C SER A 432 22.83 -2.71 -17.23
N ARG A 433 22.46 -3.23 -18.38
CA ARG A 433 21.27 -2.79 -19.12
C ARG A 433 20.33 -3.96 -19.32
N ILE A 434 19.07 -3.73 -19.01
CA ILE A 434 17.98 -4.68 -19.23
C ILE A 434 16.95 -4.00 -20.12
N LYS A 435 16.52 -4.71 -21.16
CA LYS A 435 15.49 -4.22 -22.08
C LYS A 435 14.37 -5.23 -22.20
N LEU A 436 13.15 -4.82 -21.89
CA LEU A 436 11.93 -5.56 -22.18
C LEU A 436 11.28 -4.95 -23.43
N THR A 437 11.04 -5.77 -24.45
CA THR A 437 10.43 -5.37 -25.71
C THR A 437 9.13 -6.14 -25.94
N LEU A 438 8.05 -5.43 -26.28
CA LEU A 438 6.77 -6.05 -26.64
C LEU A 438 6.91 -6.71 -28.02
N ILE A 439 6.50 -7.98 -28.13
CA ILE A 439 6.43 -8.69 -29.42
C ILE A 439 5.04 -8.40 -30.00
N LYS A 440 5.01 -7.87 -31.23
CA LYS A 440 3.74 -7.59 -31.94
C LYS A 440 3.15 -8.86 -32.50
#